data_f5cde3439afae0761c719a98e3699ceb
#
_entry.id   f5cde3439afae0761c719a98e3699ceb
#
_cell.length_a   1.000
_cell.length_b   1.000
_cell.length_c   1.000
_cell.angle_alpha   90.00
_cell.angle_beta   90.00
_cell.angle_gamma   90.00
#
_symmetry.space_group_name_H-M   'P 1'
#
loop_
_entity.id
_entity.type
_entity.pdbx_description
1 polymer ?
#
loop_
_entity_poly.entity_id
_entity_poly.type
_entity_poly.pdbx_seq_one_letter_code
_entity_poly.pdbx_strand_id
1 'polypeptide(L)'
;MKKRLILVTSPPASGKTHVSKQLAKSLHNIVYLDKDALIPLSNRVYIVANEEINRSSPFFEENIRNYEYDVILGIGFEALEYADLVLINAPFTREVRNNEYITDLKAKLAKHDADLLVIWVETDIEITRQRMIERNSPRDTWKLEHWDEYVAGRDYSTPNIPALSDCLIKFYNSNDEQYNESMERITKFLLN
;
A
#
# COMPACT_ATOMS: atom_id res chain seq x y z
N MET A 1 16.40 -16.00 8.22
CA MET A 1 15.93 -14.92 7.31
C MET A 1 15.79 -13.65 8.13
N LYS A 2 16.15 -12.47 7.63
CA LYS A 2 16.00 -11.23 8.37
C LYS A 2 14.51 -10.86 8.42
N LYS A 3 13.98 -10.50 9.60
CA LYS A 3 12.59 -10.08 9.75
C LYS A 3 12.33 -8.80 8.97
N ARG A 4 11.21 -8.71 8.25
CA ARG A 4 10.85 -7.54 7.44
C ARG A 4 9.36 -7.23 7.50
N LEU A 5 9.04 -5.96 7.72
CA LEU A 5 7.74 -5.40 7.40
C LEU A 5 7.79 -4.85 5.98
N ILE A 6 6.96 -5.39 5.11
CA ILE A 6 6.91 -5.03 3.68
C ILE A 6 5.65 -4.20 3.44
N LEU A 7 5.80 -2.93 3.11
CA LEU A 7 4.69 -2.07 2.69
C LEU A 7 4.59 -2.08 1.17
N VAL A 8 3.54 -2.67 0.61
CA VAL A 8 3.25 -2.54 -0.82
C VAL A 8 2.29 -1.39 -1.01
N THR A 9 2.75 -0.35 -1.68
CA THR A 9 2.02 0.90 -1.86
C THR A 9 2.11 1.45 -3.27
N SER A 10 1.16 2.27 -3.65
CA SER A 10 1.09 2.92 -4.96
C SER A 10 -0.07 3.91 -5.01
N PRO A 11 -0.14 4.78 -6.03
CA PRO A 11 -1.36 5.47 -6.40
C PRO A 11 -2.49 4.48 -6.76
N PRO A 12 -3.76 4.91 -6.77
CA PRO A 12 -4.90 4.07 -7.13
C PRO A 12 -4.76 3.45 -8.52
N ALA A 13 -5.29 2.23 -8.68
CA ALA A 13 -5.33 1.44 -9.91
C ALA A 13 -3.98 0.99 -10.50
N SER A 14 -2.85 1.21 -9.83
CA SER A 14 -1.54 0.68 -10.25
C SER A 14 -1.40 -0.85 -10.11
N GLY A 15 -2.43 -1.58 -9.67
CA GLY A 15 -2.39 -3.03 -9.52
C GLY A 15 -1.80 -3.53 -8.19
N LYS A 16 -1.60 -2.64 -7.22
CA LYS A 16 -1.02 -2.92 -5.90
C LYS A 16 -1.54 -4.22 -5.25
N THR A 17 -2.86 -4.39 -5.17
CA THR A 17 -3.48 -5.56 -4.53
C THR A 17 -3.16 -6.86 -5.27
N HIS A 18 -3.11 -6.83 -6.61
CA HIS A 18 -2.71 -7.98 -7.41
C HIS A 18 -1.24 -8.36 -7.12
N VAL A 19 -0.34 -7.39 -7.21
CA VAL A 19 1.09 -7.57 -6.91
C VAL A 19 1.29 -8.13 -5.51
N SER A 20 0.65 -7.53 -4.50
CA SER A 20 0.76 -7.97 -3.10
C SER A 20 0.33 -9.42 -2.90
N LYS A 21 -0.81 -9.82 -3.50
CA LYS A 21 -1.31 -11.19 -3.40
C LYS A 21 -0.42 -12.20 -4.12
N GLN A 22 0.15 -11.83 -5.27
CA GLN A 22 1.06 -12.73 -5.99
C GLN A 22 2.40 -12.87 -5.27
N LEU A 23 2.96 -11.79 -4.71
CA LEU A 23 4.15 -11.86 -3.85
C LEU A 23 3.90 -12.76 -2.63
N ALA A 24 2.74 -12.58 -1.96
CA ALA A 24 2.40 -13.43 -0.82
C ALA A 24 2.26 -14.92 -1.18
N LYS A 25 1.77 -15.24 -2.39
CA LYS A 25 1.68 -16.63 -2.87
C LYS A 25 3.03 -17.23 -3.28
N SER A 26 3.97 -16.40 -3.76
CA SER A 26 5.31 -16.86 -4.19
C SER A 26 6.29 -17.02 -3.02
N LEU A 27 5.94 -16.52 -1.84
CA LEU A 27 6.77 -16.57 -0.64
C LEU A 27 6.18 -17.55 0.38
N HIS A 28 7.04 -18.36 1.00
CA HIS A 28 6.64 -19.22 2.10
C HIS A 28 6.75 -18.47 3.43
N ASN A 29 5.89 -18.80 4.38
CA ASN A 29 5.90 -18.25 5.75
C ASN A 29 5.79 -16.72 5.80
N ILE A 30 4.93 -16.14 4.97
CA ILE A 30 4.60 -14.73 4.96
C ILE A 30 3.20 -14.49 5.53
N VAL A 31 3.05 -13.47 6.37
CA VAL A 31 1.74 -12.96 6.78
C VAL A 31 1.32 -11.87 5.82
N TYR A 32 0.19 -12.05 5.15
CA TYR A 32 -0.42 -11.05 4.26
C TYR A 32 -1.55 -10.33 4.97
N LEU A 33 -1.45 -9.00 5.04
CA LEU A 33 -2.44 -8.13 5.63
C LEU A 33 -2.96 -7.15 4.58
N ASP A 34 -4.28 -7.04 4.45
CA ASP A 34 -4.93 -6.09 3.55
C ASP A 34 -5.72 -5.07 4.37
N LYS A 35 -5.34 -3.80 4.27
CA LYS A 35 -6.03 -2.72 4.99
C LYS A 35 -7.52 -2.65 4.66
N ASP A 36 -7.91 -3.05 3.46
CA ASP A 36 -9.31 -3.03 3.04
C ASP A 36 -10.17 -4.07 3.80
N ALA A 37 -9.55 -5.03 4.51
CA ALA A 37 -10.25 -5.91 5.44
C ALA A 37 -10.91 -5.15 6.63
N LEU A 38 -10.47 -3.91 6.91
CA LEU A 38 -11.05 -3.07 7.95
C LEU A 38 -12.29 -2.29 7.48
N ILE A 39 -12.59 -2.27 6.17
CA ILE A 39 -13.72 -1.51 5.61
C ILE A 39 -15.07 -1.84 6.28
N PRO A 40 -15.42 -3.13 6.54
CA PRO A 40 -16.70 -3.42 7.20
C PRO A 40 -16.83 -2.77 8.58
N LEU A 41 -15.75 -2.72 9.35
CA LEU A 41 -15.74 -2.05 10.66
C LEU A 41 -15.83 -0.52 10.49
N SER A 42 -15.07 0.05 9.56
CA SER A 42 -15.12 1.47 9.23
C SER A 42 -16.52 1.91 8.77
N ASN A 43 -17.18 1.09 7.94
CA ASN A 43 -18.56 1.35 7.52
C ASN A 43 -19.52 1.36 8.73
N ARG A 44 -19.27 0.53 9.75
CA ARG A 44 -20.08 0.55 10.97
C ARG A 44 -19.92 1.87 11.75
N VAL A 45 -18.72 2.46 11.75
CA VAL A 45 -18.48 3.78 12.38
C VAL A 45 -19.32 4.86 11.71
N TYR A 46 -19.38 4.92 10.37
CA TYR A 46 -20.27 5.86 9.67
C TYR A 46 -21.73 5.69 10.06
N ILE A 47 -22.22 4.44 10.08
CA ILE A 47 -23.62 4.15 10.44
C ILE A 47 -23.94 4.61 11.86
N VAL A 48 -23.06 4.34 12.83
CA VAL A 48 -23.27 4.75 14.24
C VAL A 48 -23.22 6.25 14.40
N ALA A 49 -22.35 6.93 13.63
CA ALA A 49 -22.25 8.40 13.64
C ALA A 49 -23.36 9.09 12.82
N ASN A 50 -24.23 8.35 12.14
CA ASN A 50 -25.24 8.84 11.21
C ASN A 50 -24.62 9.69 10.07
N GLU A 51 -23.48 9.24 9.56
CA GLU A 51 -22.72 9.85 8.46
C GLU A 51 -22.84 9.04 7.18
N GLU A 52 -22.73 9.71 6.03
CA GLU A 52 -22.66 9.03 4.73
C GLU A 52 -21.35 8.27 4.57
N ILE A 53 -21.41 7.03 4.05
CA ILE A 53 -20.22 6.22 3.75
C ILE A 53 -19.45 6.84 2.60
N ASN A 54 -18.48 7.69 2.91
CA ASN A 54 -17.64 8.39 1.93
C ASN A 54 -16.19 8.45 2.43
N ARG A 55 -15.31 7.64 1.83
CA ARG A 55 -13.89 7.56 2.20
C ARG A 55 -13.04 8.75 1.70
N SER A 56 -13.69 9.76 1.12
CA SER A 56 -13.06 11.05 0.76
C SER A 56 -13.62 12.21 1.58
N SER A 57 -14.49 11.94 2.55
CA SER A 57 -15.11 12.97 3.39
C SER A 57 -14.15 13.47 4.49
N PRO A 58 -14.35 14.68 5.01
CA PRO A 58 -13.66 15.15 6.22
C PRO A 58 -13.85 14.20 7.40
N PHE A 59 -15.06 13.65 7.57
CA PHE A 59 -15.34 12.68 8.63
C PHE A 59 -14.42 11.45 8.56
N PHE A 60 -14.16 10.91 7.36
CA PHE A 60 -13.23 9.81 7.17
C PHE A 60 -11.81 10.20 7.59
N GLU A 61 -11.33 11.34 7.12
CA GLU A 61 -9.96 11.79 7.41
C GLU A 61 -9.73 12.01 8.92
N GLU A 62 -10.71 12.55 9.61
CA GLU A 62 -10.62 12.90 11.04
C GLU A 62 -10.85 11.70 11.97
N ASN A 63 -11.82 10.82 11.64
CA ASN A 63 -12.33 9.83 12.58
C ASN A 63 -12.01 8.37 12.22
N ILE A 64 -11.56 8.07 11.01
CA ILE A 64 -11.39 6.69 10.57
C ILE A 64 -10.01 6.42 10.00
N ARG A 65 -9.52 7.26 9.08
CA ARG A 65 -8.33 6.97 8.28
C ARG A 65 -7.12 6.55 9.12
N ASN A 66 -6.72 7.38 10.04
CA ASN A 66 -5.50 7.13 10.82
C ASN A 66 -5.64 5.88 11.70
N TYR A 67 -6.82 5.64 12.25
CA TYR A 67 -7.10 4.43 13.03
C TYR A 67 -7.00 3.15 12.20
N GLU A 68 -7.44 3.16 10.92
CA GLU A 68 -7.21 2.00 10.03
C GLU A 68 -5.72 1.71 9.84
N TYR A 69 -4.87 2.75 9.70
CA TYR A 69 -3.42 2.59 9.57
C TYR A 69 -2.77 2.12 10.88
N ASP A 70 -3.18 2.66 12.00
CA ASP A 70 -2.68 2.25 13.32
C ASP A 70 -3.02 0.79 13.60
N VAL A 71 -4.26 0.36 13.33
CA VAL A 71 -4.69 -1.03 13.51
C VAL A 71 -3.91 -1.97 12.61
N ILE A 72 -3.80 -1.68 11.31
CA ILE A 72 -3.11 -2.60 10.38
C ILE A 72 -1.61 -2.70 10.67
N LEU A 73 -0.98 -1.62 11.11
CA LEU A 73 0.40 -1.62 11.56
C LEU A 73 0.57 -2.36 12.88
N GLY A 74 -0.34 -2.16 13.84
CA GLY A 74 -0.36 -2.89 15.11
C GLY A 74 -0.43 -4.41 14.91
N ILE A 75 -1.34 -4.88 14.05
CA ILE A 75 -1.43 -6.29 13.65
C ILE A 75 -0.13 -6.74 12.96
N GLY A 76 0.46 -5.89 12.13
CA GLY A 76 1.73 -6.16 11.47
C GLY A 76 2.90 -6.33 12.45
N PHE A 77 2.99 -5.49 13.48
CA PHE A 77 3.99 -5.62 14.55
C PHE A 77 3.79 -6.89 15.36
N GLU A 78 2.55 -7.21 15.73
CA GLU A 78 2.25 -8.46 16.44
C GLU A 78 2.63 -9.68 15.59
N ALA A 79 2.31 -9.67 14.30
CA ALA A 79 2.65 -10.75 13.38
C ALA A 79 4.17 -10.98 13.24
N LEU A 80 5.01 -9.93 13.39
CA LEU A 80 6.47 -10.05 13.40
C LEU A 80 7.02 -10.85 14.57
N GLU A 81 6.26 -11.07 15.65
CA GLU A 81 6.66 -11.96 16.75
C GLU A 81 6.68 -13.43 16.31
N TYR A 82 5.91 -13.79 15.28
CA TYR A 82 5.64 -15.17 14.84
C TYR A 82 6.10 -15.46 13.41
N ALA A 83 6.37 -14.44 12.61
CA ALA A 83 6.73 -14.57 11.20
C ALA A 83 7.90 -13.65 10.82
N ASP A 84 8.76 -14.14 9.94
CA ASP A 84 9.89 -13.35 9.43
C ASP A 84 9.47 -12.31 8.40
N LEU A 85 8.41 -12.57 7.64
CA LEU A 85 7.92 -11.67 6.61
C LEU A 85 6.46 -11.30 6.89
N VAL A 86 6.19 -10.00 7.01
CA VAL A 86 4.84 -9.45 7.10
C VAL A 86 4.65 -8.44 5.98
N LEU A 87 3.67 -8.67 5.10
CA LEU A 87 3.36 -7.81 3.97
C LEU A 87 2.03 -7.10 4.21
N ILE A 88 2.04 -5.77 4.19
CA ILE A 88 0.84 -4.94 4.29
C ILE A 88 0.53 -4.33 2.92
N ASN A 89 -0.65 -4.64 2.40
CA ASN A 89 -1.25 -4.02 1.23
C ASN A 89 -2.09 -2.80 1.66
N ALA A 90 -1.57 -1.58 1.47
CA ALA A 90 -2.30 -0.35 1.79
C ALA A 90 -1.77 0.85 0.97
N PRO A 91 -2.59 1.89 0.73
CA PRO A 91 -2.14 3.08 0.01
C PRO A 91 -1.39 4.05 0.93
N PHE A 92 -0.20 3.69 1.38
CA PHE A 92 0.68 4.54 2.20
C PHE A 92 1.29 5.73 1.45
N THR A 93 0.59 6.29 0.47
CA THR A 93 1.13 7.31 -0.44
C THR A 93 1.54 8.62 0.22
N ARG A 94 0.91 8.99 1.34
CA ARG A 94 1.27 10.16 2.16
C ARG A 94 2.44 9.81 3.10
N GLU A 95 2.33 8.67 3.76
CA GLU A 95 3.26 8.19 4.77
C GLU A 95 4.67 7.97 4.21
N VAL A 96 4.77 7.35 3.02
CA VAL A 96 6.07 7.12 2.34
C VAL A 96 6.71 8.38 1.77
N ARG A 97 6.07 9.54 1.87
CA ARG A 97 6.62 10.84 1.52
C ARG A 97 6.96 11.69 2.75
N ASN A 98 6.67 11.19 3.95
CA ASN A 98 6.97 11.84 5.20
C ASN A 98 8.22 11.21 5.84
N ASN A 99 9.33 11.96 5.84
CA ASN A 99 10.62 11.48 6.33
C ASN A 99 10.60 11.14 7.82
N GLU A 100 9.91 11.93 8.63
CA GLU A 100 9.77 11.71 10.06
C GLU A 100 8.98 10.41 10.33
N TYR A 101 7.83 10.24 9.65
CA TYR A 101 7.02 9.04 9.77
C TYR A 101 7.80 7.76 9.45
N ILE A 102 8.57 7.75 8.36
CA ILE A 102 9.38 6.59 7.98
C ILE A 102 10.52 6.36 8.97
N THR A 103 11.15 7.41 9.47
CA THR A 103 12.19 7.30 10.50
C THR A 103 11.64 6.69 11.78
N ASP A 104 10.47 7.15 12.24
CA ASP A 104 9.80 6.62 13.42
C ASP A 104 9.35 5.17 13.24
N LEU A 105 8.83 4.83 12.04
CA LEU A 105 8.44 3.46 11.71
C LEU A 105 9.65 2.51 11.75
N LYS A 106 10.80 2.91 11.18
CA LYS A 106 12.05 2.15 11.27
C LYS A 106 12.51 1.98 12.72
N ALA A 107 12.44 3.04 13.53
CA ALA A 107 12.80 2.97 14.95
C ALA A 107 11.90 2.02 15.76
N LYS A 108 10.60 1.96 15.43
CA LYS A 108 9.66 0.97 15.99
C LYS A 108 10.03 -0.45 15.56
N LEU A 109 10.30 -0.67 14.26
CA LEU A 109 10.68 -1.98 13.71
C LEU A 109 11.98 -2.51 14.30
N ALA A 110 12.95 -1.65 14.56
CA ALA A 110 14.21 -2.04 15.20
C ALA A 110 14.01 -2.68 16.58
N LYS A 111 12.94 -2.33 17.31
CA LYS A 111 12.59 -2.98 18.59
C LYS A 111 12.08 -4.42 18.45
N HIS A 112 11.69 -4.80 17.23
CA HIS A 112 11.26 -6.15 16.85
C HIS A 112 12.32 -6.90 16.03
N ASP A 113 13.57 -6.38 15.99
CA ASP A 113 14.65 -6.91 15.14
C ASP A 113 14.26 -7.03 13.66
N ALA A 114 13.41 -6.12 13.19
CA ALA A 114 12.86 -6.11 11.84
C ALA A 114 13.26 -4.87 11.06
N ASP A 115 13.39 -5.03 9.73
CA ASP A 115 13.62 -3.94 8.79
C ASP A 115 12.34 -3.54 8.07
N LEU A 116 12.30 -2.29 7.63
CA LEU A 116 11.31 -1.80 6.68
C LEU A 116 11.73 -2.13 5.25
N LEU A 117 10.78 -2.59 4.44
CA LEU A 117 10.89 -2.62 2.98
C LEU A 117 9.64 -1.95 2.38
N VAL A 118 9.83 -0.98 1.52
CA VAL A 118 8.75 -0.34 0.76
C VAL A 118 8.82 -0.78 -0.69
N ILE A 119 7.76 -1.40 -1.19
CA ILE A 119 7.59 -1.75 -2.59
C ILE A 119 6.64 -0.73 -3.21
N TRP A 120 7.19 0.14 -4.06
CA TRP A 120 6.41 1.11 -4.82
C TRP A 120 5.99 0.51 -6.16
N VAL A 121 4.69 0.27 -6.35
CA VAL A 121 4.17 -0.26 -7.62
C VAL A 121 3.98 0.90 -8.59
N GLU A 122 4.85 0.97 -9.58
CA GLU A 122 4.87 1.97 -10.63
C GLU A 122 4.16 1.45 -11.88
N THR A 123 3.22 2.23 -12.39
CA THR A 123 2.41 1.89 -13.56
C THR A 123 2.18 3.16 -14.38
N ASP A 124 2.29 3.07 -15.68
CA ASP A 124 2.04 4.18 -16.59
C ASP A 124 0.63 4.71 -16.39
N ILE A 125 0.49 6.02 -16.46
CA ILE A 125 -0.76 6.71 -16.16
C ILE A 125 -1.89 6.28 -17.11
N GLU A 126 -1.58 6.04 -18.38
CA GLU A 126 -2.56 5.59 -19.37
C GLU A 126 -3.03 4.16 -19.08
N ILE A 127 -2.12 3.27 -18.67
CA ILE A 127 -2.47 1.91 -18.23
C ILE A 127 -3.32 1.96 -16.96
N THR A 128 -3.03 2.88 -16.05
CA THR A 128 -3.83 3.12 -14.84
C THR A 128 -5.26 3.55 -15.21
N ARG A 129 -5.41 4.46 -16.19
CA ARG A 129 -6.72 4.89 -16.72
C ARG A 129 -7.49 3.74 -17.32
N GLN A 130 -6.85 2.98 -18.20
CA GLN A 130 -7.45 1.82 -18.84
C GLN A 130 -7.97 0.81 -17.81
N ARG A 131 -7.17 0.48 -16.80
CA ARG A 131 -7.58 -0.43 -15.70
C ARG A 131 -8.76 0.10 -14.89
N MET A 132 -8.90 1.42 -14.71
CA MET A 132 -10.08 2.01 -14.07
C MET A 132 -11.33 1.84 -14.95
N ILE A 133 -11.21 2.02 -16.27
CA ILE A 133 -12.31 1.82 -17.23
C ILE A 133 -12.73 0.35 -17.22
N GLU A 134 -11.80 -0.59 -17.36
CA GLU A 134 -12.06 -2.04 -17.37
C GLU A 134 -12.69 -2.54 -16.08
N ARG A 135 -12.24 -2.01 -14.94
CA ARG A 135 -12.78 -2.35 -13.63
C ARG A 135 -14.23 -1.90 -13.45
N ASN A 136 -14.66 -0.87 -14.16
CA ASN A 136 -16.02 -0.32 -14.18
C ASN A 136 -16.61 -0.15 -12.77
N SER A 137 -15.86 0.44 -11.86
CA SER A 137 -16.27 0.59 -10.46
C SER A 137 -16.90 1.96 -10.22
N PRO A 138 -18.05 2.07 -9.50
CA PRO A 138 -18.66 3.35 -9.15
C PRO A 138 -17.70 4.34 -8.47
N ARG A 139 -16.72 3.83 -7.73
CA ARG A 139 -15.68 4.65 -7.07
C ARG A 139 -14.73 5.36 -8.05
N ASP A 140 -14.75 4.99 -9.34
CA ASP A 140 -13.88 5.56 -10.35
C ASP A 140 -14.61 6.50 -11.31
N THR A 141 -15.95 6.56 -11.28
CA THR A 141 -16.76 7.36 -12.19
C THR A 141 -16.29 8.82 -12.22
N TRP A 142 -16.30 9.49 -11.07
CA TRP A 142 -15.84 10.89 -11.01
C TRP A 142 -14.41 11.08 -11.51
N LYS A 143 -13.49 10.14 -11.20
CA LYS A 143 -12.09 10.22 -11.61
C LYS A 143 -11.91 10.12 -13.11
N LEU A 144 -12.72 9.30 -13.78
CA LEU A 144 -12.68 9.11 -15.22
C LEU A 144 -13.34 10.29 -15.96
N GLU A 145 -14.42 10.84 -15.39
CA GLU A 145 -15.09 12.03 -15.92
C GLU A 145 -14.23 13.30 -15.79
N HIS A 146 -13.37 13.39 -14.73
CA HIS A 146 -12.51 14.52 -14.43
C HIS A 146 -11.03 14.10 -14.45
N TRP A 147 -10.62 13.34 -15.47
CA TRP A 147 -9.31 12.67 -15.50
C TRP A 147 -8.13 13.61 -15.33
N ASP A 148 -8.10 14.71 -16.07
CA ASP A 148 -6.98 15.66 -16.03
C ASP A 148 -6.88 16.33 -14.66
N GLU A 149 -8.00 16.72 -14.06
CA GLU A 149 -8.06 17.26 -12.70
C GLU A 149 -7.61 16.22 -11.67
N TYR A 150 -8.08 14.98 -11.80
CA TYR A 150 -7.73 13.87 -10.93
C TYR A 150 -6.23 13.58 -10.94
N VAL A 151 -5.61 13.57 -12.14
CA VAL A 151 -4.17 13.33 -12.29
C VAL A 151 -3.35 14.51 -11.78
N ALA A 152 -3.74 15.75 -12.12
CA ALA A 152 -3.05 16.96 -11.65
C ALA A 152 -3.04 17.10 -10.12
N GLY A 153 -4.08 16.60 -9.45
CA GLY A 153 -4.20 16.63 -7.98
C GLY A 153 -3.40 15.55 -7.25
N ARG A 154 -2.57 14.72 -7.95
CA ARG A 154 -1.86 13.58 -7.35
C ARG A 154 -0.41 13.51 -7.79
N ASP A 155 0.43 13.08 -6.86
CA ASP A 155 1.83 12.79 -7.16
C ASP A 155 2.00 11.29 -7.45
N TYR A 156 2.24 10.97 -8.72
CA TYR A 156 2.52 9.62 -9.22
C TYR A 156 4.01 9.27 -9.21
N SER A 157 4.88 10.22 -8.89
CA SER A 157 6.32 9.99 -8.86
C SER A 157 6.70 8.98 -7.76
N THR A 158 7.82 8.31 -7.94
CA THR A 158 8.39 7.48 -6.87
C THR A 158 8.75 8.36 -5.68
N PRO A 159 8.38 8.00 -4.43
CA PRO A 159 8.81 8.74 -3.25
C PRO A 159 10.33 8.85 -3.19
N ASN A 160 10.84 10.06 -2.97
CA ASN A 160 12.26 10.34 -2.89
C ASN A 160 12.56 11.14 -1.61
N ILE A 161 12.69 10.43 -0.49
CA ILE A 161 13.05 11.00 0.81
C ILE A 161 14.24 10.25 1.39
N PRO A 162 15.12 10.90 2.19
CA PRO A 162 16.31 10.27 2.77
C PRO A 162 16.02 8.97 3.52
N ALA A 163 14.95 8.92 4.30
CA ALA A 163 14.58 7.75 5.09
C ALA A 163 14.21 6.50 4.26
N LEU A 164 13.96 6.63 2.95
CA LEU A 164 13.66 5.51 2.05
C LEU A 164 14.84 5.06 1.18
N SER A 165 16.00 5.74 1.25
CA SER A 165 17.13 5.51 0.35
C SER A 165 17.67 4.08 0.35
N ASP A 166 17.52 3.35 1.44
CA ASP A 166 18.02 2.00 1.68
C ASP A 166 16.95 0.91 1.68
N CYS A 167 15.67 1.30 1.60
CA CYS A 167 14.57 0.35 1.80
C CYS A 167 13.40 0.51 0.80
N LEU A 168 13.57 1.27 -0.28
CA LEU A 168 12.56 1.40 -1.34
C LEU A 168 12.96 0.60 -2.57
N ILE A 169 12.06 -0.24 -3.05
CA ILE A 169 12.19 -0.99 -4.31
C ILE A 169 11.01 -0.67 -5.21
N LYS A 170 11.29 -0.36 -6.48
CA LYS A 170 10.25 -0.19 -7.49
C LYS A 170 9.78 -1.54 -8.03
N PHE A 171 8.49 -1.70 -8.20
CA PHE A 171 7.85 -2.78 -8.93
C PHE A 171 7.19 -2.19 -10.18
N TYR A 172 7.71 -2.47 -11.35
CA TYR A 172 7.15 -2.00 -12.61
C TYR A 172 6.00 -2.89 -13.06
N ASN A 173 4.85 -2.29 -13.41
CA ASN A 173 3.59 -3.01 -13.66
C ASN A 173 2.77 -2.41 -14.81
N SER A 174 3.42 -1.87 -15.84
CA SER A 174 2.71 -1.32 -17.00
C SER A 174 2.37 -2.40 -18.05
N ASN A 175 3.13 -3.50 -18.10
CA ASN A 175 2.90 -4.64 -18.99
C ASN A 175 3.39 -5.95 -18.34
N ASP A 176 3.13 -7.09 -19.00
CA ASP A 176 3.46 -8.42 -18.50
C ASP A 176 4.97 -8.66 -18.37
N GLU A 177 5.80 -8.12 -19.25
CA GLU A 177 7.25 -8.23 -19.19
C GLU A 177 7.80 -7.55 -17.94
N GLN A 178 7.48 -6.28 -17.72
CA GLN A 178 7.85 -5.52 -16.54
C GLN A 178 7.35 -6.18 -15.24
N TYR A 179 6.12 -6.69 -15.28
CA TYR A 179 5.54 -7.40 -14.15
C TYR A 179 6.35 -8.65 -13.79
N ASN A 180 6.65 -9.52 -14.77
CA ASN A 180 7.36 -10.77 -14.56
C ASN A 180 8.79 -10.53 -14.07
N GLU A 181 9.52 -9.59 -14.69
CA GLU A 181 10.87 -9.20 -14.25
C GLU A 181 10.88 -8.66 -12.81
N SER A 182 9.88 -7.80 -12.47
CA SER A 182 9.75 -7.24 -11.13
C SER A 182 9.42 -8.33 -10.10
N MET A 183 8.53 -9.27 -10.44
CA MET A 183 8.17 -10.41 -9.58
C MET A 183 9.39 -11.29 -9.31
N GLU A 184 10.13 -11.68 -10.33
CA GLU A 184 11.32 -12.53 -10.18
C GLU A 184 12.38 -11.85 -9.31
N ARG A 185 12.72 -10.60 -9.63
CA ARG A 185 13.72 -9.81 -8.90
C ARG A 185 13.37 -9.63 -7.43
N ILE A 186 12.12 -9.26 -7.12
CA ILE A 186 11.70 -8.99 -5.74
C ILE A 186 11.53 -10.29 -4.96
N THR A 187 10.98 -11.33 -5.56
CA THR A 187 10.87 -12.64 -4.90
C THR A 187 12.28 -13.18 -4.55
N LYS A 188 13.22 -13.12 -5.48
CA LYS A 188 14.61 -13.52 -5.23
C LYS A 188 15.26 -12.70 -4.12
N PHE A 189 15.02 -11.39 -4.09
CA PHE A 189 15.54 -10.50 -3.02
C PHE A 189 14.96 -10.85 -1.64
N LEU A 190 13.69 -11.25 -1.57
CA LEU A 190 13.03 -11.58 -0.31
C LEU A 190 13.37 -12.99 0.21
N LEU A 191 13.80 -13.90 -0.66
CA LEU A 191 14.20 -15.26 -0.29
C LEU A 191 15.66 -15.37 0.18
N ASN A 192 16.49 -14.36 -0.10
CA ASN A 192 17.90 -14.26 0.34
C ASN A 192 18.00 -13.46 1.64
#